data_c3c35c2a193efbfbb038336dcb2640ef
#
_entry.id   c3c35c2a193efbfbb038336dcb2640ef
#
_cell.length_a   1.000
_cell.length_b   1.000
_cell.length_c   1.000
_cell.angle_alpha   90.00
_cell.angle_beta   90.00
_cell.angle_gamma   90.00
#
_symmetry.space_group_name_H-M   'P 1'
#
loop_
_entity.id
_entity.type
_entity.pdbx_description
1 polymer ?
#
loop_
_entity_poly.entity_id
_entity_poly.type
_entity_poly.pdbx_seq_one_letter_code
_entity_poly.pdbx_strand_id
1 'polypeptide(L)'
;MYLTTQGYRAGMPQLSLTGISENWILKECGQKHWDALASHGQRERPDFFDDVGRRSYAAFTAIRVRTAGFEKMRENDDFEIRTSLRRVGQARHFSRHELISRGEEHCSVSMSSTFVTRSEVGNNRSISRATLTSLAGEIADPPAEAAEMFALGKAVRNSDLGNREAISRELLLNLNTQYVSSCEFYPCPNGDFNGADLLYFASFQAFVDRAEWQTHKFKEPPVTTARDMFFYGNVNLGDSVLVRTIGKRIDKRGIAHWCHVLRASDGAKIADVITEKRWKNS
;
A
#
# COMPACT_ATOMS: atom_id res chain seq x y z
N MET A 1 -22.10 6.30 -2.00
CA MET A 1 -21.15 5.39 -1.31
C MET A 1 -21.41 3.97 -1.79
N TYR A 2 -20.39 3.24 -2.22
CA TYR A 2 -20.48 1.82 -2.60
C TYR A 2 -20.12 0.94 -1.40
N LEU A 3 -20.86 -0.15 -1.19
CA LEU A 3 -20.65 -1.12 -0.12
C LEU A 3 -20.79 -2.54 -0.68
N THR A 4 -19.87 -3.44 -0.34
CA THR A 4 -19.96 -4.86 -0.65
C THR A 4 -19.30 -5.70 0.44
N THR A 5 -19.72 -6.95 0.55
CA THR A 5 -19.13 -7.94 1.46
C THR A 5 -18.88 -9.23 0.69
N GLN A 6 -17.72 -9.82 0.90
CA GLN A 6 -17.37 -11.11 0.32
C GLN A 6 -16.77 -12.03 1.37
N GLY A 7 -17.28 -13.28 1.42
CA GLY A 7 -16.80 -14.32 2.32
C GLY A 7 -15.59 -15.08 1.76
N TYR A 8 -14.74 -15.53 2.65
CA TYR A 8 -13.52 -16.31 2.39
C TYR A 8 -13.34 -17.39 3.42
N ARG A 9 -12.52 -18.35 3.08
CA ARG A 9 -11.92 -19.31 4.01
C ARG A 9 -10.40 -19.18 3.94
N ALA A 10 -9.74 -19.11 5.09
CA ALA A 10 -8.30 -18.99 5.18
C ALA A 10 -7.63 -20.31 4.76
N GLY A 11 -7.06 -20.31 3.56
CA GLY A 11 -6.22 -21.38 3.02
C GLY A 11 -4.78 -20.96 2.93
N MET A 12 -3.93 -21.80 2.35
CA MET A 12 -2.49 -21.53 2.24
C MET A 12 -2.15 -20.22 1.51
N PRO A 13 -2.85 -19.79 0.41
CA PRO A 13 -2.57 -18.54 -0.24
C PRO A 13 -2.88 -17.30 0.63
N GLN A 14 -3.85 -17.41 1.54
CA GLN A 14 -4.27 -16.35 2.46
C GLN A 14 -3.35 -16.23 3.68
N LEU A 15 -2.57 -17.27 3.96
CA LEU A 15 -1.79 -17.36 5.18
C LEU A 15 -0.29 -17.18 4.94
N SER A 16 0.39 -16.72 5.96
CA SER A 16 1.83 -16.65 6.11
C SER A 16 2.23 -17.21 7.47
N LEU A 17 3.54 -17.29 7.76
CA LEU A 17 4.05 -17.70 9.06
C LEU A 17 3.51 -16.85 10.22
N THR A 18 3.17 -15.60 9.95
CA THR A 18 2.70 -14.62 10.95
C THR A 18 1.18 -14.41 10.94
N GLY A 19 0.41 -15.32 10.33
CA GLY A 19 -1.04 -15.24 10.20
C GLY A 19 -1.48 -14.85 8.79
N ILE A 20 -2.42 -13.93 8.63
CA ILE A 20 -2.82 -13.46 7.30
C ILE A 20 -1.62 -12.90 6.53
N SER A 21 -1.46 -13.31 5.28
CA SER A 21 -0.45 -12.79 4.37
C SER A 21 -0.77 -11.35 4.00
N GLU A 22 0.08 -10.40 4.43
CA GLU A 22 -0.08 -8.99 4.07
C GLU A 22 -0.02 -8.79 2.56
N ASN A 23 0.84 -9.53 1.85
CA ASN A 23 0.93 -9.46 0.39
C ASN A 23 -0.37 -9.92 -0.29
N TRP A 24 -1.00 -10.98 0.23
CA TRP A 24 -2.27 -11.46 -0.28
C TRP A 24 -3.39 -10.44 -0.02
N ILE A 25 -3.56 -9.98 1.22
CA ILE A 25 -4.66 -9.06 1.56
C ILE A 25 -4.55 -7.74 0.79
N LEU A 26 -3.33 -7.23 0.56
CA LEU A 26 -3.10 -6.05 -0.25
C LEU A 26 -3.59 -6.26 -1.70
N LYS A 27 -3.24 -7.39 -2.32
CA LYS A 27 -3.66 -7.71 -3.69
C LYS A 27 -5.17 -7.87 -3.78
N GLU A 28 -5.76 -8.55 -2.81
CA GLU A 28 -7.21 -8.76 -2.75
C GLU A 28 -7.99 -7.45 -2.56
N CYS A 29 -7.56 -6.59 -1.62
CA CYS A 29 -8.15 -5.27 -1.43
C CYS A 29 -7.96 -4.38 -2.67
N GLY A 30 -6.83 -4.50 -3.37
CA GLY A 30 -6.60 -3.81 -4.63
C GLY A 30 -7.59 -4.21 -5.71
N GLN A 31 -7.87 -5.51 -5.87
CA GLN A 31 -8.89 -5.99 -6.80
C GLN A 31 -10.29 -5.46 -6.42
N LYS A 32 -10.65 -5.55 -5.14
CA LYS A 32 -11.93 -5.02 -4.64
C LYS A 32 -12.08 -3.51 -4.85
N HIS A 33 -11.01 -2.76 -4.72
CA HIS A 33 -11.00 -1.34 -5.04
C HIS A 33 -11.32 -1.08 -6.52
N TRP A 34 -10.73 -1.88 -7.43
CA TRP A 34 -10.99 -1.80 -8.87
C TRP A 34 -12.44 -2.15 -9.22
N ASP A 35 -12.97 -3.22 -8.64
CA ASP A 35 -14.36 -3.65 -8.84
C ASP A 35 -15.33 -2.59 -8.30
N ALA A 36 -15.02 -2.02 -7.15
CA ALA A 36 -15.81 -0.93 -6.56
C ALA A 36 -15.80 0.34 -7.42
N LEU A 37 -14.66 0.68 -8.06
CA LEU A 37 -14.59 1.78 -9.03
C LEU A 37 -15.45 1.53 -10.26
N ALA A 38 -15.43 0.30 -10.79
CA ALA A 38 -16.27 -0.09 -11.93
C ALA A 38 -17.75 0.05 -11.58
N SER A 39 -18.17 -0.52 -10.46
CA SER A 39 -19.55 -0.44 -9.98
C SER A 39 -19.99 1.00 -9.68
N HIS A 40 -19.12 1.82 -9.08
CA HIS A 40 -19.37 3.24 -8.83
C HIS A 40 -19.58 4.01 -10.16
N GLY A 41 -18.82 3.65 -11.20
CA GLY A 41 -18.94 4.17 -12.54
C GLY A 41 -20.05 3.52 -13.39
N GLN A 42 -20.90 2.67 -12.79
CA GLN A 42 -21.96 1.90 -13.49
C GLN A 42 -21.42 1.06 -14.65
N ARG A 43 -20.24 0.44 -14.45
CA ARG A 43 -19.57 -0.43 -15.42
C ARG A 43 -19.57 -1.86 -14.92
N GLU A 44 -19.76 -2.81 -15.81
CA GLU A 44 -19.67 -4.25 -15.49
C GLU A 44 -18.23 -4.70 -15.19
N ARG A 45 -17.24 -4.00 -15.76
CA ARG A 45 -15.81 -4.35 -15.67
C ARG A 45 -14.96 -3.11 -15.43
N PRO A 46 -13.82 -3.23 -14.76
CA PRO A 46 -12.90 -2.13 -14.53
C PRO A 46 -12.07 -1.80 -15.79
N ASP A 47 -12.73 -1.37 -16.84
CA ASP A 47 -12.16 -0.97 -18.12
C ASP A 47 -12.34 0.55 -18.30
N PHE A 48 -11.28 1.29 -18.04
CA PHE A 48 -11.32 2.74 -17.97
C PHE A 48 -10.49 3.37 -19.08
N PHE A 49 -11.05 4.44 -19.67
CA PHE A 49 -10.37 5.28 -20.65
C PHE A 49 -10.48 6.74 -20.23
N ASP A 50 -9.44 7.52 -20.51
CA ASP A 50 -9.46 8.96 -20.29
C ASP A 50 -10.31 9.68 -21.36
N ASP A 51 -10.48 10.98 -21.18
CA ASP A 51 -11.34 11.79 -22.06
C ASP A 51 -10.84 11.89 -23.52
N VAL A 52 -9.60 11.42 -23.79
CA VAL A 52 -9.04 11.35 -25.14
C VAL A 52 -8.92 9.90 -25.65
N GLY A 53 -9.54 8.94 -24.96
CA GLY A 53 -9.63 7.55 -25.39
C GLY A 53 -8.41 6.68 -25.06
N ARG A 54 -7.47 7.13 -24.21
CA ARG A 54 -6.33 6.32 -23.79
C ARG A 54 -6.70 5.46 -22.59
N ARG A 55 -6.21 4.22 -22.59
CA ARG A 55 -6.43 3.31 -21.45
C ARG A 55 -5.87 3.89 -20.17
N SER A 56 -6.68 3.85 -19.12
CA SER A 56 -6.38 4.43 -17.81
C SER A 56 -6.46 3.41 -16.71
N TYR A 57 -5.63 3.57 -15.71
CA TYR A 57 -5.54 2.67 -14.56
C TYR A 57 -5.69 3.46 -13.26
N ALA A 58 -6.38 2.90 -12.29
CA ALA A 58 -6.38 3.47 -10.93
C ALA A 58 -5.06 3.13 -10.25
N ALA A 59 -4.16 4.10 -10.16
CA ALA A 59 -2.90 3.98 -9.43
C ALA A 59 -3.10 4.40 -7.98
N PHE A 60 -2.62 3.57 -7.05
CA PHE A 60 -2.65 3.93 -5.64
C PHE A 60 -1.65 5.04 -5.34
N THR A 61 -2.09 6.03 -4.58
CA THR A 61 -1.25 7.14 -4.10
C THR A 61 -0.88 6.96 -2.64
N ALA A 62 -1.72 6.27 -1.87
CA ALA A 62 -1.47 5.91 -0.48
C ALA A 62 -2.24 4.65 -0.09
N ILE A 63 -1.63 3.84 0.76
CA ILE A 63 -2.24 2.66 1.37
C ILE A 63 -1.88 2.66 2.85
N ARG A 64 -2.88 2.39 3.70
CA ARG A 64 -2.75 2.25 5.14
C ARG A 64 -3.24 0.87 5.56
N VAL A 65 -2.42 0.12 6.29
CA VAL A 65 -2.79 -1.14 6.91
C VAL A 65 -2.78 -0.97 8.42
N ARG A 66 -3.83 -1.40 9.09
CA ARG A 66 -3.92 -1.49 10.55
C ARG A 66 -4.39 -2.87 10.92
N THR A 67 -3.67 -3.53 11.82
CA THR A 67 -4.02 -4.90 12.22
C THR A 67 -4.10 -5.03 13.73
N ALA A 68 -5.14 -5.72 14.19
CA ALA A 68 -5.33 -6.08 15.59
C ALA A 68 -5.12 -7.58 15.84
N GLY A 69 -4.78 -8.36 14.78
CA GLY A 69 -4.70 -9.80 14.97
C GLY A 69 -4.49 -10.64 13.72
N PHE A 70 -3.58 -10.27 12.83
CA PHE A 70 -3.22 -11.14 11.70
C PHE A 70 -2.86 -12.56 12.16
N GLU A 71 -2.11 -12.66 13.26
CA GLU A 71 -1.65 -13.92 13.84
C GLU A 71 -2.75 -14.74 14.51
N LYS A 72 -3.94 -14.18 14.69
CA LYS A 72 -5.09 -14.91 15.25
C LYS A 72 -5.80 -15.79 14.21
N MET A 73 -5.64 -15.46 12.92
CA MET A 73 -6.24 -16.22 11.84
C MET A 73 -5.50 -17.54 11.62
N ARG A 74 -6.28 -18.62 11.54
CA ARG A 74 -5.80 -20.00 11.35
C ARG A 74 -6.32 -20.58 10.05
N GLU A 75 -5.70 -21.68 9.62
CA GLU A 75 -6.19 -22.48 8.51
C GLU A 75 -7.63 -22.89 8.74
N ASN A 76 -8.46 -22.75 7.70
CA ASN A 76 -9.89 -23.02 7.66
C ASN A 76 -10.78 -22.07 8.47
N ASP A 77 -10.24 -20.99 9.05
CA ASP A 77 -11.09 -19.94 9.61
C ASP A 77 -11.89 -19.25 8.49
N ASP A 78 -13.19 -19.08 8.72
CA ASP A 78 -14.03 -18.29 7.84
C ASP A 78 -13.93 -16.80 8.22
N PHE A 79 -13.87 -15.95 7.21
CA PHE A 79 -13.83 -14.50 7.38
C PHE A 79 -14.51 -13.78 6.21
N GLU A 80 -14.80 -12.53 6.38
CA GLU A 80 -15.33 -11.67 5.32
C GLU A 80 -14.48 -10.41 5.15
N ILE A 81 -14.47 -9.88 3.93
CA ILE A 81 -13.94 -8.56 3.63
C ILE A 81 -15.09 -7.65 3.27
N ARG A 82 -15.32 -6.62 4.09
CA ARG A 82 -16.27 -5.53 3.82
C ARG A 82 -15.53 -4.39 3.14
N THR A 83 -16.03 -3.98 1.99
CA THR A 83 -15.43 -2.91 1.19
C THR A 83 -16.38 -1.76 1.07
N SER A 84 -15.89 -0.55 1.36
CA SER A 84 -16.56 0.70 1.05
C SER A 84 -15.69 1.55 0.12
N LEU A 85 -16.33 2.31 -0.80
CA LEU A 85 -15.66 3.25 -1.70
C LEU A 85 -16.40 4.58 -1.73
N ARG A 86 -15.61 5.68 -1.76
CA ARG A 86 -16.08 7.06 -1.92
C ARG A 86 -15.18 7.81 -2.90
N ARG A 87 -15.79 8.71 -3.67
CA ARG A 87 -15.06 9.73 -4.39
C ARG A 87 -14.81 10.91 -3.45
N VAL A 88 -13.53 11.23 -3.18
CA VAL A 88 -13.13 12.26 -2.20
C VAL A 88 -12.43 13.46 -2.85
N GLY A 89 -12.55 13.59 -4.15
CA GLY A 89 -11.99 14.69 -4.95
C GLY A 89 -12.29 14.47 -6.42
N GLN A 90 -11.94 15.44 -7.27
CA GLN A 90 -12.21 15.36 -8.71
C GLN A 90 -11.63 14.09 -9.35
N ALA A 91 -10.39 13.72 -9.00
CA ALA A 91 -9.70 12.56 -9.54
C ALA A 91 -9.31 11.53 -8.45
N ARG A 92 -9.81 11.67 -7.22
CA ARG A 92 -9.36 10.85 -6.09
C ARG A 92 -10.50 10.02 -5.54
N HIS A 93 -10.23 8.73 -5.36
CA HIS A 93 -11.10 7.76 -4.73
C HIS A 93 -10.45 7.22 -3.48
N PHE A 94 -11.25 6.91 -2.49
CA PHE A 94 -10.84 6.33 -1.22
C PHE A 94 -11.70 5.11 -0.94
N SER A 95 -11.06 3.98 -0.66
CA SER A 95 -11.73 2.78 -0.18
C SER A 95 -11.21 2.38 1.19
N ARG A 96 -12.08 1.73 1.97
CA ARG A 96 -11.74 1.04 3.20
C ARG A 96 -12.21 -0.40 3.08
N HIS A 97 -11.34 -1.32 3.45
CA HIS A 97 -11.58 -2.76 3.46
C HIS A 97 -11.35 -3.27 4.87
N GLU A 98 -12.34 -3.94 5.44
CA GLU A 98 -12.30 -4.47 6.80
C GLU A 98 -12.37 -6.00 6.73
N LEU A 99 -11.33 -6.67 7.24
CA LEU A 99 -11.31 -8.11 7.41
C LEU A 99 -11.94 -8.45 8.76
N ILE A 100 -13.05 -9.15 8.74
CA ILE A 100 -13.86 -9.50 9.90
C ILE A 100 -13.98 -11.02 10.00
N SER A 101 -13.67 -11.57 11.16
CA SER A 101 -13.89 -12.97 11.49
C SER A 101 -14.51 -13.06 12.88
N ARG A 102 -15.53 -13.93 13.03
CA ARG A 102 -16.25 -14.11 14.30
C ARG A 102 -16.80 -12.81 14.90
N GLY A 103 -17.15 -11.84 14.04
CA GLY A 103 -17.68 -10.54 14.45
C GLY A 103 -16.63 -9.51 14.89
N GLU A 104 -15.34 -9.86 14.89
CA GLU A 104 -14.23 -8.95 15.23
C GLU A 104 -13.47 -8.48 13.99
N GLU A 105 -13.11 -7.20 13.95
CA GLU A 105 -12.20 -6.66 12.93
C GLU A 105 -10.74 -7.04 13.27
N HIS A 106 -10.12 -7.82 12.40
CA HIS A 106 -8.72 -8.25 12.53
C HIS A 106 -7.76 -7.35 11.77
N CYS A 107 -8.25 -6.72 10.71
CA CYS A 107 -7.45 -5.83 9.87
C CYS A 107 -8.33 -4.83 9.16
N SER A 108 -7.82 -3.62 8.97
CA SER A 108 -8.33 -2.69 7.95
C SER A 108 -7.23 -2.29 6.97
N VAL A 109 -7.63 -2.18 5.70
CA VAL A 109 -6.79 -1.66 4.62
C VAL A 109 -7.52 -0.49 3.98
N SER A 110 -6.93 0.71 4.10
CA SER A 110 -7.45 1.92 3.47
C SER A 110 -6.59 2.30 2.30
N MET A 111 -7.21 2.58 1.15
CA MET A 111 -6.52 2.82 -0.11
C MET A 111 -7.01 4.13 -0.75
N SER A 112 -6.07 4.96 -1.18
CA SER A 112 -6.35 6.14 -2.00
C SER A 112 -5.78 5.94 -3.39
N SER A 113 -6.59 6.17 -4.42
CA SER A 113 -6.19 6.07 -5.82
C SER A 113 -6.48 7.34 -6.61
N THR A 114 -5.78 7.47 -7.73
CA THR A 114 -6.08 8.42 -8.81
C THR A 114 -5.95 7.70 -10.14
N PHE A 115 -6.67 8.16 -11.16
CA PHE A 115 -6.48 7.62 -12.49
C PHE A 115 -5.21 8.16 -13.13
N VAL A 116 -4.52 7.26 -13.82
CA VAL A 116 -3.31 7.56 -14.58
C VAL A 116 -3.37 6.94 -15.96
N THR A 117 -2.70 7.55 -16.91
CA THR A 117 -2.46 7.00 -18.24
C THR A 117 -0.97 7.04 -18.54
N ARG A 118 -0.53 6.24 -19.51
CA ARG A 118 0.84 6.20 -20.00
C ARG A 118 0.88 6.82 -21.39
N SER A 119 1.79 7.79 -21.60
CA SER A 119 1.95 8.43 -22.92
C SER A 119 2.82 7.59 -23.86
N GLU A 120 3.74 6.76 -23.32
CA GLU A 120 4.66 5.91 -24.08
C GLU A 120 4.52 4.46 -23.63
N VAL A 121 4.26 3.55 -24.56
CA VAL A 121 4.13 2.11 -24.28
C VAL A 121 5.44 1.57 -23.67
N GLY A 122 5.34 0.80 -22.58
CA GLY A 122 6.50 0.22 -21.88
C GLY A 122 7.32 1.20 -21.05
N ASN A 123 6.98 2.51 -21.06
CA ASN A 123 7.69 3.50 -20.27
C ASN A 123 6.86 3.98 -19.05
N ASN A 124 7.08 3.38 -17.90
CA ASN A 124 6.39 3.73 -16.65
C ASN A 124 6.80 5.11 -16.08
N ARG A 125 7.83 5.74 -16.63
CA ARG A 125 8.21 7.14 -16.30
C ARG A 125 7.32 8.14 -17.02
N SER A 126 6.62 7.73 -18.11
CA SER A 126 5.69 8.55 -18.88
C SER A 126 4.26 8.58 -18.27
N ILE A 127 4.07 7.97 -17.10
CA ILE A 127 2.79 7.93 -16.39
C ILE A 127 2.42 9.34 -15.90
N SER A 128 1.21 9.78 -16.27
CA SER A 128 0.64 11.05 -15.85
C SER A 128 -0.80 10.88 -15.38
N ARG A 129 -1.32 11.86 -14.65
CA ARG A 129 -2.73 11.83 -14.23
C ARG A 129 -3.65 11.85 -15.44
N ALA A 130 -4.69 11.04 -15.38
CA ALA A 130 -5.76 10.98 -16.37
C ALA A 130 -7.03 11.64 -15.83
N THR A 131 -7.76 12.36 -16.68
CA THR A 131 -9.09 12.87 -16.37
C THR A 131 -10.11 11.92 -16.99
N LEU A 132 -11.09 11.49 -16.19
CA LEU A 132 -12.19 10.62 -16.59
C LEU A 132 -13.49 11.31 -16.20
N THR A 133 -14.01 12.17 -17.09
CA THR A 133 -15.30 12.86 -16.87
C THR A 133 -16.47 11.88 -16.83
N SER A 134 -16.32 10.72 -17.51
CA SER A 134 -17.32 9.64 -17.50
C SER A 134 -17.46 8.92 -16.14
N LEU A 135 -16.52 9.11 -15.21
CA LEU A 135 -16.62 8.64 -13.83
C LEU A 135 -17.31 9.71 -12.98
N ALA A 136 -18.51 10.11 -13.38
CA ALA A 136 -19.33 11.04 -12.63
C ALA A 136 -19.79 10.41 -11.32
N GLY A 137 -19.96 11.23 -10.29
CA GLY A 137 -20.46 10.84 -8.98
C GLY A 137 -20.26 11.99 -8.00
N GLU A 138 -21.08 12.01 -6.96
CA GLU A 138 -20.96 13.02 -5.91
C GLU A 138 -19.58 12.94 -5.24
N ILE A 139 -18.95 14.09 -5.04
CA ILE A 139 -17.73 14.21 -4.26
C ILE A 139 -18.16 14.33 -2.80
N ALA A 140 -17.78 13.32 -2.02
CA ALA A 140 -17.99 13.31 -0.57
C ALA A 140 -16.81 13.92 0.16
N ASP A 141 -17.05 14.45 1.35
CA ASP A 141 -15.99 14.84 2.26
C ASP A 141 -15.10 13.62 2.58
N PRO A 142 -13.77 13.79 2.59
CA PRO A 142 -12.87 12.73 2.97
C PRO A 142 -13.14 12.33 4.45
N PRO A 143 -13.26 11.04 4.76
CA PRO A 143 -13.34 10.59 6.15
C PRO A 143 -12.04 10.97 6.90
N ALA A 144 -12.13 11.08 8.23
CA ALA A 144 -10.99 11.49 9.08
C ALA A 144 -9.70 10.69 8.78
N GLU A 145 -9.83 9.38 8.62
CA GLU A 145 -8.70 8.52 8.26
C GLU A 145 -8.05 8.90 6.92
N ALA A 146 -8.85 9.25 5.91
CA ALA A 146 -8.31 9.70 4.62
C ALA A 146 -7.58 11.04 4.77
N ALA A 147 -8.13 11.97 5.55
CA ALA A 147 -7.50 13.25 5.82
C ALA A 147 -6.15 13.08 6.54
N GLU A 148 -6.07 12.21 7.54
CA GLU A 148 -4.82 11.84 8.23
C GLU A 148 -3.80 11.22 7.27
N MET A 149 -4.22 10.26 6.42
CA MET A 149 -3.34 9.66 5.41
C MET A 149 -2.78 10.72 4.45
N PHE A 150 -3.61 11.66 4.01
CA PHE A 150 -3.17 12.72 3.09
C PHE A 150 -2.20 13.68 3.77
N ALA A 151 -2.46 14.05 5.02
CA ALA A 151 -1.57 14.91 5.81
C ALA A 151 -0.21 14.23 6.03
N LEU A 152 -0.19 12.96 6.45
CA LEU A 152 1.03 12.19 6.63
C LEU A 152 1.78 12.03 5.31
N GLY A 153 1.10 11.68 4.21
CA GLY A 153 1.71 11.53 2.89
C GLY A 153 2.36 12.82 2.38
N LYS A 154 1.74 13.98 2.62
CA LYS A 154 2.33 15.29 2.31
C LYS A 154 3.58 15.55 3.15
N ALA A 155 3.53 15.24 4.44
CA ALA A 155 4.64 15.43 5.36
C ALA A 155 5.86 14.59 4.96
N VAL A 156 5.70 13.26 4.75
CA VAL A 156 6.81 12.36 4.41
C VAL A 156 7.39 12.60 3.01
N ARG A 157 6.56 13.02 2.05
CA ARG A 157 7.02 13.34 0.70
C ARG A 157 8.02 14.48 0.68
N ASN A 158 7.77 15.54 1.49
CA ASN A 158 8.54 16.76 1.54
C ASN A 158 9.68 16.71 2.56
N SER A 159 9.74 15.65 3.38
CA SER A 159 10.81 15.52 4.35
C SER A 159 12.04 14.93 3.71
N ASP A 160 13.05 15.76 3.49
CA ASP A 160 14.43 15.33 3.62
C ASP A 160 14.75 15.15 5.10
N LEU A 161 15.74 14.32 5.43
CA LEU A 161 16.19 14.01 6.81
C LEU A 161 16.40 15.25 7.71
N GLY A 162 16.38 16.46 7.13
CA GLY A 162 16.55 17.74 7.82
C GLY A 162 15.27 18.42 8.32
N ASN A 163 14.09 18.08 7.79
CA ASN A 163 12.83 18.76 8.15
C ASN A 163 11.85 17.82 8.87
N ARG A 164 12.21 17.47 10.10
CA ARG A 164 11.50 16.47 10.94
C ARG A 164 10.23 17.02 11.62
N GLU A 165 9.98 18.31 11.57
CA GLU A 165 8.88 18.94 12.32
C GLU A 165 7.49 18.61 11.75
N ALA A 166 7.42 18.17 10.49
CA ALA A 166 6.16 17.96 9.78
C ALA A 166 5.55 16.54 9.91
N ILE A 167 6.29 15.58 10.44
CA ILE A 167 5.80 14.20 10.63
C ILE A 167 5.41 14.05 12.10
N SER A 168 4.25 13.44 12.36
CA SER A 168 3.73 13.35 13.73
C SER A 168 4.85 12.92 14.69
N ARG A 169 5.09 13.76 15.68
CA ARG A 169 6.18 13.58 16.66
C ARG A 169 6.25 12.18 17.22
N GLU A 170 5.12 11.48 17.37
CA GLU A 170 5.07 10.13 17.95
C GLU A 170 5.73 9.06 17.07
N LEU A 171 5.57 9.11 15.76
CA LEU A 171 6.11 8.08 14.85
C LEU A 171 7.62 8.25 14.60
N LEU A 172 8.10 9.49 14.49
CA LEU A 172 9.50 9.78 14.16
C LEU A 172 10.39 10.07 15.35
N LEU A 173 9.84 10.55 16.48
CA LEU A 173 10.62 10.91 17.65
C LEU A 173 11.40 9.75 18.27
N ASN A 174 11.02 8.51 17.95
CA ASN A 174 11.63 7.32 18.48
C ASN A 174 12.43 6.51 17.45
N LEU A 175 12.60 7.00 16.21
CA LEU A 175 13.42 6.33 15.22
C LEU A 175 14.87 6.82 15.30
N ASN A 176 15.81 5.89 15.42
CA ASN A 176 17.23 6.18 15.30
C ASN A 176 17.58 6.34 13.81
N THR A 177 17.95 7.55 13.41
CA THR A 177 18.28 7.93 12.03
C THR A 177 19.78 7.81 11.70
N GLN A 178 20.62 7.43 12.66
CA GLN A 178 22.04 7.17 12.40
C GLN A 178 22.27 5.84 11.68
N TYR A 179 21.25 4.95 11.70
CA TYR A 179 21.33 3.65 11.05
C TYR A 179 20.74 3.73 9.65
N VAL A 180 21.59 3.67 8.64
CA VAL A 180 21.20 3.58 7.24
C VAL A 180 21.61 2.22 6.70
N SER A 181 20.64 1.43 6.25
CA SER A 181 20.89 0.22 5.48
C SER A 181 20.26 0.34 4.11
N SER A 182 20.83 -0.32 3.13
CA SER A 182 20.31 -0.33 1.76
C SER A 182 20.36 -1.74 1.20
N CYS A 183 19.25 -2.18 0.58
CA CYS A 183 19.15 -3.45 -0.12
C CYS A 183 18.63 -3.20 -1.53
N GLU A 184 19.31 -3.74 -2.52
CA GLU A 184 18.89 -3.66 -3.92
C GLU A 184 18.11 -4.92 -4.31
N PHE A 185 17.04 -4.72 -5.08
CA PHE A 185 16.19 -5.78 -5.60
C PHE A 185 15.98 -5.62 -7.10
N TYR A 186 15.93 -6.73 -7.81
CA TYR A 186 15.58 -6.80 -9.22
C TYR A 186 14.16 -7.35 -9.35
N PRO A 187 13.16 -6.49 -9.64
CA PRO A 187 11.77 -6.93 -9.76
C PRO A 187 11.59 -7.99 -10.83
N CYS A 188 10.93 -9.09 -10.48
CA CYS A 188 10.66 -10.20 -11.39
C CYS A 188 9.38 -9.92 -12.19
N PRO A 189 9.41 -10.03 -13.55
CA PRO A 189 8.23 -9.78 -14.39
C PRO A 189 7.00 -10.58 -13.96
N ASN A 190 7.19 -11.84 -13.61
CA ASN A 190 6.09 -12.77 -13.32
C ASN A 190 5.54 -12.68 -11.89
N GLY A 191 6.20 -11.95 -10.98
CA GLY A 191 5.80 -11.87 -9.57
C GLY A 191 5.56 -10.46 -9.05
N ASP A 192 6.33 -9.50 -9.59
CA ASP A 192 6.36 -8.15 -9.05
C ASP A 192 5.63 -7.13 -9.92
N PHE A 193 5.40 -7.40 -11.21
CA PHE A 193 4.62 -6.56 -12.12
C PHE A 193 3.17 -7.06 -12.21
N ASN A 194 2.24 -6.15 -12.47
CA ASN A 194 0.85 -6.47 -12.70
C ASN A 194 0.51 -6.50 -14.20
N GLY A 195 -0.72 -6.87 -14.54
CA GLY A 195 -1.20 -6.95 -15.94
C GLY A 195 -1.26 -5.61 -16.70
N ALA A 196 -1.01 -4.48 -16.01
CA ALA A 196 -0.86 -3.16 -16.63
C ALA A 196 0.62 -2.78 -16.85
N ASP A 197 1.53 -3.72 -16.73
CA ASP A 197 2.97 -3.52 -16.87
C ASP A 197 3.56 -2.51 -15.85
N LEU A 198 2.93 -2.43 -14.67
CA LEU A 198 3.37 -1.59 -13.57
C LEU A 198 3.94 -2.46 -12.45
N LEU A 199 5.03 -2.00 -11.82
CA LEU A 199 5.47 -2.59 -10.56
C LEU A 199 4.29 -2.55 -9.59
N TYR A 200 3.88 -3.73 -9.13
CA TYR A 200 2.67 -3.88 -8.35
C TYR A 200 2.85 -3.27 -6.96
N PHE A 201 1.88 -2.51 -6.48
CA PHE A 201 1.98 -1.81 -5.21
C PHE A 201 2.28 -2.75 -4.01
N ALA A 202 1.79 -4.01 -4.05
CA ALA A 202 2.08 -5.00 -3.03
C ALA A 202 3.55 -5.48 -3.05
N SER A 203 4.28 -5.31 -4.17
CA SER A 203 5.70 -5.65 -4.25
C SER A 203 6.57 -4.67 -3.46
N PHE A 204 6.13 -3.41 -3.29
CA PHE A 204 6.83 -2.45 -2.42
C PHE A 204 6.86 -2.93 -0.97
N GLN A 205 5.73 -3.45 -0.47
CA GLN A 205 5.66 -4.09 0.86
C GLN A 205 6.62 -5.27 0.94
N ALA A 206 6.60 -6.15 -0.09
CA ALA A 206 7.44 -7.35 -0.10
C ALA A 206 8.95 -7.03 -0.12
N PHE A 207 9.38 -6.01 -0.87
CA PHE A 207 10.78 -5.57 -0.87
C PHE A 207 11.21 -5.00 0.49
N VAL A 208 10.35 -4.22 1.14
CA VAL A 208 10.64 -3.69 2.47
C VAL A 208 10.76 -4.80 3.50
N ASP A 209 9.88 -5.80 3.49
CA ASP A 209 9.97 -6.95 4.40
C ASP A 209 11.20 -7.81 4.12
N ARG A 210 11.59 -7.99 2.86
CA ARG A 210 12.84 -8.68 2.49
C ARG A 210 14.08 -7.91 2.95
N ALA A 211 14.09 -6.58 2.81
CA ALA A 211 15.18 -5.74 3.29
C ALA A 211 15.30 -5.79 4.82
N GLU A 212 14.17 -5.75 5.54
CA GLU A 212 14.13 -5.96 6.99
C GLU A 212 14.73 -7.33 7.35
N TRP A 213 14.29 -8.40 6.68
CA TRP A 213 14.75 -9.77 6.93
C TRP A 213 16.23 -9.98 6.59
N GLN A 214 16.73 -9.38 5.52
CA GLN A 214 18.16 -9.43 5.18
C GLN A 214 19.03 -8.75 6.24
N THR A 215 18.52 -7.67 6.83
CA THR A 215 19.22 -6.89 7.85
C THR A 215 19.10 -7.52 9.24
N HIS A 216 17.95 -8.10 9.55
CA HIS A 216 17.59 -8.61 10.87
C HIS A 216 16.97 -10.00 10.76
N LYS A 217 17.75 -11.04 10.86
CA LYS A 217 17.25 -12.43 10.89
C LYS A 217 16.73 -12.75 12.30
N PHE A 218 15.53 -12.28 12.60
CA PHE A 218 14.92 -12.50 13.92
C PHE A 218 14.67 -13.98 14.17
N LYS A 219 14.95 -14.45 15.36
CA LYS A 219 14.61 -15.82 15.78
C LYS A 219 13.09 -16.04 15.75
N GLU A 220 12.33 -15.04 16.19
CA GLU A 220 10.88 -14.98 16.12
C GLU A 220 10.49 -13.75 15.28
N PRO A 221 9.86 -13.94 14.10
CA PRO A 221 9.48 -12.81 13.25
C PRO A 221 8.38 -11.99 13.92
N PRO A 222 8.51 -10.66 13.95
CA PRO A 222 7.48 -9.79 14.50
C PRO A 222 6.27 -9.72 13.55
N VAL A 223 5.10 -9.40 14.12
CA VAL A 223 3.82 -9.28 13.41
C VAL A 223 3.56 -7.82 13.08
N THR A 224 3.19 -7.53 11.84
CA THR A 224 2.78 -6.18 11.42
C THR A 224 1.57 -5.72 12.23
N THR A 225 1.64 -4.50 12.79
CA THR A 225 0.53 -3.81 13.45
C THR A 225 0.06 -2.60 12.67
N ALA A 226 0.99 -1.91 12.00
CA ALA A 226 0.68 -0.77 11.17
C ALA A 226 1.65 -0.66 10.00
N ARG A 227 1.13 -0.28 8.83
CA ARG A 227 1.94 0.11 7.67
C ARG A 227 1.25 1.24 6.93
N ASP A 228 2.01 2.29 6.62
CA ASP A 228 1.61 3.36 5.73
C ASP A 228 2.56 3.37 4.53
N MET A 229 2.02 3.35 3.33
CA MET A 229 2.76 3.37 2.06
C MET A 229 2.28 4.54 1.21
N PHE A 230 3.21 5.32 0.68
CA PHE A 230 2.94 6.47 -0.19
C PHE A 230 3.72 6.31 -1.49
N PHE A 231 3.03 6.40 -2.62
CA PHE A 231 3.60 6.10 -3.93
C PHE A 231 3.74 7.38 -4.76
N TYR A 232 4.88 7.55 -5.42
CA TYR A 232 5.23 8.74 -6.18
C TYR A 232 5.63 8.44 -7.63
N GLY A 233 6.04 7.20 -7.90
CA GLY A 233 6.51 6.77 -9.21
C GLY A 233 6.52 5.26 -9.37
N ASN A 234 7.02 4.82 -10.51
CA ASN A 234 7.12 3.41 -10.86
C ASN A 234 8.48 3.15 -11.55
N VAL A 235 8.76 1.90 -11.89
CA VAL A 235 9.97 1.44 -12.58
C VAL A 235 9.60 0.78 -13.90
N ASN A 236 10.51 0.78 -14.85
CA ASN A 236 10.40 0.01 -16.07
C ASN A 236 10.85 -1.44 -15.85
N LEU A 237 10.46 -2.32 -16.74
CA LEU A 237 11.01 -3.67 -16.78
C LEU A 237 12.54 -3.59 -16.95
N GLY A 238 13.28 -4.31 -16.11
CA GLY A 238 14.74 -4.29 -16.08
C GLY A 238 15.37 -3.23 -15.17
N ASP A 239 14.61 -2.23 -14.68
CA ASP A 239 15.09 -1.36 -13.61
C ASP A 239 15.19 -2.13 -12.29
N SER A 240 16.15 -1.77 -11.43
CA SER A 240 16.21 -2.23 -10.05
C SER A 240 15.66 -1.20 -9.08
N VAL A 241 15.27 -1.66 -7.89
CA VAL A 241 14.81 -0.83 -6.78
C VAL A 241 15.76 -0.93 -5.60
N LEU A 242 16.05 0.21 -4.98
CA LEU A 242 16.85 0.29 -3.76
C LEU A 242 15.93 0.62 -2.58
N VAL A 243 15.83 -0.30 -1.61
CA VAL A 243 15.15 -0.04 -0.33
C VAL A 243 16.18 0.51 0.65
N ARG A 244 16.02 1.76 1.06
CA ARG A 244 16.88 2.44 2.02
C ARG A 244 16.13 2.67 3.32
N THR A 245 16.56 2.05 4.41
CA THR A 245 16.06 2.35 5.75
C THR A 245 16.66 3.67 6.22
N ILE A 246 15.81 4.65 6.50
CA ILE A 246 16.24 6.00 6.90
C ILE A 246 16.02 6.29 8.38
N GLY A 247 15.27 5.44 9.06
CA GLY A 247 15.09 5.49 10.50
C GLY A 247 14.55 4.17 11.02
N LYS A 248 15.01 3.76 12.21
CA LYS A 248 14.65 2.49 12.83
C LYS A 248 14.60 2.57 14.34
N ARG A 249 13.68 1.86 14.96
CA ARG A 249 13.60 1.56 16.37
C ARG A 249 13.43 0.05 16.55
N ILE A 250 14.21 -0.54 17.43
CA ILE A 250 14.00 -1.90 17.95
C ILE A 250 14.03 -1.81 19.46
N ASP A 251 12.96 -2.23 20.10
CA ASP A 251 12.83 -2.23 21.55
C ASP A 251 12.04 -3.47 22.04
N LYS A 252 11.72 -3.52 23.34
CA LYS A 252 10.96 -4.62 23.94
C LYS A 252 9.54 -4.79 23.40
N ARG A 253 8.98 -3.79 22.71
CA ARG A 253 7.63 -3.83 22.13
C ARG A 253 7.63 -4.37 20.70
N GLY A 254 8.71 -4.13 19.94
CA GLY A 254 8.77 -4.54 18.55
C GLY A 254 9.81 -3.79 17.74
N ILE A 255 9.55 -3.69 16.45
CA ILE A 255 10.34 -2.92 15.49
C ILE A 255 9.46 -1.89 14.80
N ALA A 256 10.00 -0.69 14.60
CA ALA A 256 9.45 0.31 13.72
C ALA A 256 10.54 0.82 12.78
N HIS A 257 10.21 1.07 11.53
CA HIS A 257 11.15 1.65 10.57
C HIS A 257 10.45 2.47 9.49
N TRP A 258 11.21 3.38 8.92
CA TRP A 258 10.83 4.15 7.74
C TRP A 258 11.82 3.88 6.62
N CYS A 259 11.32 3.47 5.46
CA CYS A 259 12.10 3.16 4.28
C CYS A 259 11.72 4.07 3.12
N HIS A 260 12.72 4.57 2.42
CA HIS A 260 12.57 5.07 1.05
C HIS A 260 12.72 3.89 0.08
N VAL A 261 11.84 3.82 -0.89
CA VAL A 261 12.03 2.97 -2.07
C VAL A 261 12.45 3.87 -3.22
N LEU A 262 13.63 3.63 -3.75
CA LEU A 262 14.25 4.43 -4.80
C LEU A 262 14.34 3.61 -6.09
N ARG A 263 14.18 4.26 -7.23
CA ARG A 263 14.57 3.69 -8.51
C ARG A 263 16.09 3.80 -8.62
N ALA A 264 16.79 2.67 -8.78
CA ALA A 264 18.25 2.67 -8.67
C ALA A 264 18.94 3.42 -9.82
N SER A 265 18.33 3.43 -11.01
CA SER A 265 18.92 4.04 -12.22
C SER A 265 19.12 5.57 -12.14
N ASP A 266 18.29 6.29 -11.38
CA ASP A 266 18.34 7.75 -11.26
C ASP A 266 18.22 8.26 -9.82
N GLY A 267 18.09 7.36 -8.84
CA GLY A 267 17.94 7.70 -7.43
C GLY A 267 16.59 8.31 -7.06
N ALA A 268 15.63 8.37 -8.00
CA ALA A 268 14.32 8.97 -7.74
C ALA A 268 13.56 8.20 -6.65
N LYS A 269 13.06 8.90 -5.65
CA LYS A 269 12.18 8.32 -4.62
C LYS A 269 10.83 7.99 -5.24
N ILE A 270 10.49 6.72 -5.29
CA ILE A 270 9.23 6.22 -5.87
C ILE A 270 8.21 5.82 -4.81
N ALA A 271 8.63 5.59 -3.55
CA ALA A 271 7.72 5.41 -2.42
C ALA A 271 8.39 5.72 -1.08
N ASP A 272 7.53 6.03 -0.09
CA ASP A 272 7.83 5.96 1.34
C ASP A 272 7.03 4.81 1.97
N VAL A 273 7.66 4.02 2.82
CA VAL A 273 7.02 2.94 3.58
C VAL A 273 7.38 3.06 5.05
N ILE A 274 6.36 3.26 5.88
CA ILE A 274 6.50 3.33 7.34
C ILE A 274 5.85 2.08 7.92
N THR A 275 6.57 1.34 8.74
CA THR A 275 6.14 0.04 9.26
C THR A 275 6.31 0.00 10.77
N GLU A 276 5.30 -0.55 11.46
CA GLU A 276 5.38 -0.95 12.85
C GLU A 276 4.99 -2.42 12.98
N LYS A 277 5.80 -3.16 13.73
CA LYS A 277 5.58 -4.58 14.04
C LYS A 277 5.81 -4.81 15.53
N ARG A 278 5.06 -5.71 16.13
CA ARG A 278 5.24 -6.14 17.52
C ARG A 278 5.81 -7.54 17.62
N TRP A 279 6.48 -7.84 18.69
CA TRP A 279 6.87 -9.21 18.99
C TRP A 279 5.62 -10.04 19.31
N LYS A 280 5.65 -11.33 18.94
CA LYS A 280 4.48 -12.21 19.07
C LYS A 280 4.07 -12.45 20.52
N ASN A 281 5.04 -12.34 21.45
CA ASN A 281 4.89 -12.63 22.86
C ASN A 281 4.98 -11.38 23.76
N SER A 282 4.79 -10.19 23.19
CA SER A 282 4.79 -8.91 23.92
C SER A 282 3.37 -8.41 24.20
#